data_56aa8242c7de2b6d2f2a915657619ed8
#
_entry.id   56aa8242c7de2b6d2f2a915657619ed8
#
_cell.length_a   1.000
_cell.length_b   1.000
_cell.length_c   1.000
_cell.angle_alpha   90.00
_cell.angle_beta   90.00
_cell.angle_gamma   90.00
#
_symmetry.space_group_name_H-M   'P 1'
#
loop_
_entity.id
_entity.type
_entity.pdbx_description
1 polymer ?
#
loop_
_entity_poly.entity_id
_entity_poly.type
_entity_poly.pdbx_seq_one_letter_code
_entity_poly.pdbx_strand_id
1 'polypeptide(L)'
;MHPRYGSWRMHEGVDLSAPKGTPVYATGNGVITEAKWRPGYGQLIEINHGFGYKTRYGHLSKMFVIEGDSVTRGEVIGEVGNTGVSSGAHLHYEVRYRNNTVNPIHYFNKDMTPEAYIDLMEQLSENK
;
A
#
# COMPACT_ATOMS: atom_id res chain seq x y z
N MET A 1 16.14 8.09 9.41
CA MET A 1 15.37 7.53 8.30
C MET A 1 16.04 7.87 6.98
N HIS A 2 16.03 6.97 6.05
CA HIS A 2 16.62 7.19 4.73
C HIS A 2 15.62 7.98 3.85
N PRO A 3 16.00 9.14 3.27
CA PRO A 3 15.03 9.97 2.53
C PRO A 3 14.39 9.27 1.35
N ARG A 4 15.10 8.31 0.74
CA ARG A 4 14.60 7.55 -0.40
C ARG A 4 13.33 6.77 -0.07
N TYR A 5 13.13 6.38 1.18
CA TYR A 5 12.06 5.48 1.58
C TYR A 5 10.86 6.21 2.20
N GLY A 6 10.89 7.53 2.25
CA GLY A 6 9.78 8.31 2.76
C GLY A 6 9.73 8.41 4.28
N SER A 7 8.56 8.76 4.80
CA SER A 7 8.34 8.99 6.22
C SER A 7 7.64 7.81 6.87
N TRP A 8 8.02 7.54 8.10
CA TRP A 8 7.37 6.52 8.91
C TRP A 8 6.44 7.19 9.91
N ARG A 9 5.14 6.86 9.86
CA ARG A 9 4.13 7.43 10.77
C ARG A 9 3.27 6.31 11.32
N MET A 10 3.31 6.11 12.63
CA MET A 10 2.65 4.97 13.28
C MET A 10 1.15 4.94 13.08
N HIS A 11 0.49 6.10 13.12
CA HIS A 11 -0.98 6.18 13.06
C HIS A 11 -1.52 6.40 11.66
N GLU A 12 -0.65 6.75 10.72
CA GLU A 12 -1.06 7.11 9.37
C GLU A 12 -0.47 6.19 8.30
N GLY A 13 0.32 5.19 8.70
CA GLY A 13 0.97 4.29 7.77
C GLY A 13 2.31 4.82 7.30
N VAL A 14 2.72 4.40 6.10
CA VAL A 14 4.02 4.73 5.52
C VAL A 14 3.82 5.42 4.19
N ASP A 15 4.52 6.54 3.99
CA ASP A 15 4.57 7.22 2.70
C ASP A 15 5.87 6.84 2.01
N LEU A 16 5.76 6.23 0.83
CA LEU A 16 6.89 5.70 0.08
C LEU A 16 7.06 6.49 -1.21
N SER A 17 8.16 7.24 -1.30
CA SER A 17 8.45 8.00 -2.52
C SER A 17 8.73 7.05 -3.66
N ALA A 18 8.04 7.28 -4.79
CA ALA A 18 8.22 6.47 -5.99
C ALA A 18 7.72 7.27 -7.18
N PRO A 19 8.31 7.08 -8.36
CA PRO A 19 7.83 7.76 -9.56
C PRO A 19 6.39 7.38 -9.88
N LYS A 20 5.64 8.32 -10.46
CA LYS A 20 4.31 8.04 -10.98
C LYS A 20 4.41 6.90 -11.99
N GLY A 21 3.49 5.96 -11.90
CA GLY A 21 3.46 4.80 -12.79
C GLY A 21 4.19 3.58 -12.24
N THR A 22 4.90 3.71 -11.10
CA THR A 22 5.53 2.55 -10.47
C THR A 22 4.46 1.54 -10.08
N PRO A 23 4.62 0.26 -10.43
CA PRO A 23 3.62 -0.76 -10.07
C PRO A 23 3.46 -0.89 -8.56
N VAL A 24 2.21 -1.08 -8.14
CA VAL A 24 1.87 -1.36 -6.74
C VAL A 24 1.40 -2.81 -6.66
N TYR A 25 1.96 -3.55 -5.73
CA TYR A 25 1.70 -4.98 -5.58
C TYR A 25 0.90 -5.26 -4.31
N ALA A 26 -0.04 -6.20 -4.39
CA ALA A 26 -0.72 -6.69 -3.20
C ALA A 26 0.31 -7.31 -2.26
N THR A 27 0.31 -6.88 -0.99
CA THR A 27 1.29 -7.37 -0.02
C THR A 27 0.86 -8.68 0.64
N GLY A 28 -0.34 -9.14 0.34
CA GLY A 28 -0.84 -10.42 0.82
C GLY A 28 -2.07 -10.83 0.04
N ASN A 29 -2.45 -12.11 0.16
CA ASN A 29 -3.69 -12.61 -0.44
C ASN A 29 -4.89 -11.95 0.22
N GLY A 30 -5.95 -11.75 -0.53
CA GLY A 30 -7.19 -11.21 0.05
C GLY A 30 -8.22 -10.86 -1.00
N VAL A 31 -9.22 -10.12 -0.57
CA VAL A 31 -10.34 -9.67 -1.40
C VAL A 31 -10.37 -8.15 -1.38
N ILE A 32 -10.57 -7.55 -2.57
CA ILE A 32 -10.66 -6.10 -2.68
C ILE A 32 -11.98 -5.65 -2.06
N THR A 33 -11.91 -4.81 -1.05
CA THR A 33 -13.08 -4.24 -0.38
C THR A 33 -13.36 -2.81 -0.79
N GLU A 34 -12.35 -2.10 -1.31
CA GLU A 34 -12.53 -0.78 -1.89
C GLU A 34 -11.58 -0.60 -3.07
N ALA A 35 -12.07 0.04 -4.12
CA ALA A 35 -11.26 0.48 -5.26
C ALA A 35 -11.96 1.73 -5.80
N LYS A 36 -11.70 2.88 -5.18
CA LYS A 36 -12.44 4.10 -5.49
C LYS A 36 -11.69 5.34 -4.96
N TRP A 37 -12.16 6.51 -5.36
CA TRP A 37 -11.69 7.77 -4.79
C TRP A 37 -12.20 7.93 -3.35
N ARG A 38 -11.32 8.33 -2.45
CA ARG A 38 -11.70 8.73 -1.09
C ARG A 38 -10.98 10.00 -0.68
N PRO A 39 -11.67 10.90 0.05
CA PRO A 39 -11.02 12.12 0.55
C PRO A 39 -9.77 11.79 1.34
N GLY A 40 -8.69 12.54 1.09
CA GLY A 40 -7.41 12.33 1.74
C GLY A 40 -6.53 11.28 1.09
N TYR A 41 -7.13 10.22 0.55
CA TYR A 41 -6.38 9.13 -0.09
C TYR A 41 -6.23 9.28 -1.59
N GLY A 42 -7.16 10.02 -2.23
CA GLY A 42 -7.26 9.99 -3.68
C GLY A 42 -7.77 8.64 -4.14
N GLN A 43 -7.19 8.10 -5.22
CA GLN A 43 -7.55 6.76 -5.69
C GLN A 43 -7.01 5.75 -4.69
N LEU A 44 -7.91 4.97 -4.11
CA LEU A 44 -7.61 4.07 -2.99
C LEU A 44 -8.02 2.64 -3.32
N ILE A 45 -7.11 1.69 -3.01
CA ILE A 45 -7.45 0.27 -2.98
C ILE A 45 -7.33 -0.21 -1.54
N GLU A 46 -8.32 -0.99 -1.09
CA GLU A 46 -8.26 -1.66 0.20
C GLU A 46 -8.43 -3.16 -0.01
N ILE A 47 -7.54 -3.94 0.62
CA ILE A 47 -7.60 -5.40 0.58
C ILE A 47 -7.93 -5.92 1.98
N ASN A 48 -8.92 -6.80 2.07
CA ASN A 48 -9.23 -7.53 3.30
C ASN A 48 -8.50 -8.87 3.25
N HIS A 49 -7.54 -9.06 4.15
CA HIS A 49 -6.73 -10.28 4.21
C HIS A 49 -7.32 -11.33 5.15
N GLY A 50 -8.42 -11.01 5.82
CA GLY A 50 -9.01 -11.88 6.82
C GLY A 50 -8.42 -11.64 8.21
N PHE A 51 -9.00 -12.29 9.20
CA PHE A 51 -8.55 -12.24 10.59
C PHE A 51 -8.46 -10.82 11.17
N GLY A 52 -9.25 -9.89 10.62
CA GLY A 52 -9.26 -8.49 11.07
C GLY A 52 -8.25 -7.59 10.39
N TYR A 53 -7.42 -8.11 9.47
CA TYR A 53 -6.37 -7.33 8.82
C TYR A 53 -6.81 -6.81 7.46
N LYS A 54 -6.49 -5.55 7.19
CA LYS A 54 -6.67 -4.92 5.89
C LYS A 54 -5.44 -4.09 5.56
N THR A 55 -5.18 -3.94 4.26
CA THR A 55 -4.14 -3.02 3.79
C THR A 55 -4.77 -2.01 2.85
N ARG A 56 -4.23 -0.79 2.87
CA ARG A 56 -4.70 0.30 2.01
C ARG A 56 -3.55 0.88 1.22
N TYR A 57 -3.84 1.23 -0.03
CA TYR A 57 -2.87 1.75 -0.99
C TYR A 57 -3.46 3.01 -1.60
N GLY A 58 -2.93 4.18 -1.22
CA GLY A 58 -3.49 5.47 -1.58
C GLY A 58 -2.65 6.26 -2.57
N HIS A 59 -3.23 7.34 -3.08
CA HIS A 59 -2.65 8.28 -4.05
C HIS A 59 -2.31 7.64 -5.38
N LEU A 60 -3.05 6.59 -5.78
CA LEU A 60 -2.78 5.85 -7.01
C LEU A 60 -3.18 6.66 -8.23
N SER A 61 -2.44 6.47 -9.34
CA SER A 61 -2.83 7.02 -10.64
C SER A 61 -3.75 6.07 -11.38
N LYS A 62 -3.59 4.77 -11.17
CA LYS A 62 -4.41 3.73 -11.81
C LYS A 62 -4.73 2.64 -10.84
N MET A 63 -5.90 2.03 -11.03
CA MET A 63 -6.35 0.85 -10.28
C MET A 63 -6.75 -0.21 -11.30
N PHE A 64 -6.20 -1.43 -11.13
CA PHE A 64 -6.43 -2.54 -12.06
C PHE A 64 -7.41 -3.57 -11.52
N VAL A 65 -7.98 -3.32 -10.34
CA VAL A 65 -8.90 -4.23 -9.65
C VAL A 65 -10.17 -3.47 -9.28
N ILE A 66 -11.22 -4.22 -9.00
CA ILE A 66 -12.50 -3.67 -8.52
C ILE A 66 -12.92 -4.40 -7.25
N GLU A 67 -13.87 -3.81 -6.53
CA GLU A 67 -14.43 -4.45 -5.34
C GLU A 67 -14.91 -5.86 -5.66
N GLY A 68 -14.58 -6.79 -4.78
CA GLY A 68 -14.95 -8.19 -4.93
C GLY A 68 -13.88 -9.05 -5.57
N ASP A 69 -12.90 -8.46 -6.25
CA ASP A 69 -11.81 -9.23 -6.85
C ASP A 69 -10.99 -9.93 -5.76
N SER A 70 -10.57 -11.16 -6.05
CA SER A 70 -9.59 -11.87 -5.23
C SER A 70 -8.20 -11.59 -5.80
N VAL A 71 -7.25 -11.32 -4.92
CA VAL A 71 -5.88 -11.05 -5.32
C VAL A 71 -4.93 -11.94 -4.54
N THR A 72 -3.76 -12.18 -5.12
CA THR A 72 -2.68 -12.93 -4.47
C THR A 72 -1.51 -11.99 -4.20
N ARG A 73 -0.72 -12.34 -3.19
CA ARG A 73 0.50 -11.59 -2.86
C ARG A 73 1.37 -11.46 -4.11
N GLY A 74 1.82 -10.25 -4.39
CA GLY A 74 2.68 -9.96 -5.54
C GLY A 74 1.93 -9.63 -6.81
N GLU A 75 0.60 -9.71 -6.81
CA GLU A 75 -0.20 -9.32 -7.97
C GLU A 75 -0.19 -7.80 -8.10
N VAL A 76 -0.03 -7.29 -9.34
CA VAL A 76 -0.09 -5.85 -9.60
C VAL A 76 -1.54 -5.39 -9.47
N ILE A 77 -1.80 -4.44 -8.58
CA ILE A 77 -3.15 -3.94 -8.34
C ILE A 77 -3.35 -2.50 -8.81
N GLY A 78 -2.26 -1.76 -9.03
CA GLY A 78 -2.36 -0.38 -9.47
C GLY A 78 -1.00 0.23 -9.76
N GLU A 79 -0.98 1.55 -9.93
CA GLU A 79 0.25 2.31 -10.16
C GLU A 79 0.29 3.54 -9.27
N VAL A 80 1.49 3.89 -8.82
CA VAL A 80 1.74 5.06 -7.99
C VAL A 80 1.35 6.32 -8.76
N GLY A 81 0.73 7.25 -8.04
CA GLY A 81 0.39 8.56 -8.58
C GLY A 81 0.63 9.65 -7.55
N ASN A 82 -0.10 10.76 -7.69
CA ASN A 82 -0.15 11.76 -6.64
C ASN A 82 -1.57 12.34 -6.52
N THR A 83 -2.56 11.45 -6.60
CA THR A 83 -3.97 11.81 -6.45
C THR A 83 -4.31 12.03 -4.98
N GLY A 84 -5.36 12.81 -4.73
CA GLY A 84 -5.75 13.15 -3.38
C GLY A 84 -4.88 14.25 -2.80
N VAL A 85 -4.79 14.33 -1.48
CA VAL A 85 -3.95 15.29 -0.79
C VAL A 85 -2.53 14.76 -0.78
N SER A 86 -1.72 15.26 -1.71
CA SER A 86 -0.37 14.76 -1.92
C SER A 86 0.54 15.88 -2.38
N SER A 87 1.78 15.92 -1.88
CA SER A 87 2.80 16.90 -2.23
C SER A 87 3.80 16.36 -3.26
N GLY A 88 3.54 15.19 -3.83
CA GLY A 88 4.40 14.59 -4.83
C GLY A 88 4.03 13.15 -5.04
N ALA A 89 4.63 12.50 -6.07
CA ALA A 89 4.32 11.11 -6.37
C ALA A 89 4.83 10.21 -5.24
N HIS A 90 3.91 9.49 -4.60
CA HIS A 90 4.26 8.55 -3.56
C HIS A 90 3.09 7.58 -3.35
N LEU A 91 3.40 6.45 -2.73
CA LEU A 91 2.41 5.48 -2.29
C LEU A 91 2.18 5.69 -0.79
N HIS A 92 0.92 5.86 -0.42
CA HIS A 92 0.56 5.82 0.99
C HIS A 92 0.07 4.41 1.31
N TYR A 93 0.76 3.73 2.22
CA TYR A 93 0.48 2.35 2.58
C TYR A 93 0.08 2.26 4.05
N GLU A 94 -1.07 1.63 4.32
CA GLU A 94 -1.54 1.42 5.69
C GLU A 94 -1.80 -0.06 5.93
N VAL A 95 -1.51 -0.49 7.14
CA VAL A 95 -2.02 -1.75 7.68
C VAL A 95 -3.04 -1.40 8.74
N ARG A 96 -4.20 -2.03 8.67
CA ARG A 96 -5.28 -1.81 9.62
C ARG A 96 -5.64 -3.13 10.28
N TYR A 97 -5.79 -3.09 11.60
CA TYR A 97 -6.27 -4.23 12.36
C TYR A 97 -7.54 -3.81 13.07
N ARG A 98 -8.65 -4.47 12.74
CA ARG A 98 -9.98 -4.16 13.30
C ARG A 98 -10.31 -2.66 13.14
N ASN A 99 -10.04 -2.12 11.93
CA ASN A 99 -10.30 -0.74 11.54
C ASN A 99 -9.42 0.31 12.22
N ASN A 100 -8.38 -0.09 12.91
CA ASN A 100 -7.40 0.84 13.47
C ASN A 100 -6.10 0.73 12.69
N THR A 101 -5.55 1.89 12.29
CA THR A 101 -4.25 1.91 11.63
C THR A 101 -3.19 1.44 12.62
N VAL A 102 -2.32 0.55 12.18
CA VAL A 102 -1.27 -0.02 13.02
C VAL A 102 0.07 0.12 12.33
N ASN A 103 1.14 0.01 13.10
CA ASN A 103 2.49 0.04 12.55
C ASN A 103 2.76 -1.27 11.81
N PRO A 104 3.03 -1.23 10.50
CA PRO A 104 3.25 -2.45 9.71
C PRO A 104 4.36 -3.35 10.25
N ILE A 105 5.37 -2.77 10.90
CA ILE A 105 6.49 -3.51 11.45
C ILE A 105 6.01 -4.63 12.40
N HIS A 106 4.98 -4.36 13.17
CA HIS A 106 4.50 -5.32 14.19
C HIS A 106 3.71 -6.47 13.60
N TYR A 107 3.27 -6.38 12.34
CA TYR A 107 2.28 -7.31 11.80
C TYR A 107 2.74 -8.10 10.60
N PHE A 108 3.74 -7.60 9.86
CA PHE A 108 4.27 -8.34 8.71
C PHE A 108 5.50 -9.15 9.06
N ASN A 109 6.42 -8.51 9.77
CA ASN A 109 7.69 -9.11 10.14
C ASN A 109 8.25 -8.27 11.26
N LYS A 110 8.69 -8.90 12.32
CA LYS A 110 9.23 -8.17 13.48
C LYS A 110 10.40 -7.26 13.10
N ASP A 111 11.13 -7.62 12.08
CA ASP A 111 12.29 -6.86 11.61
C ASP A 111 11.98 -5.97 10.43
N MET A 112 10.71 -5.85 10.04
CA MET A 112 10.31 -5.05 8.91
C MET A 112 10.53 -3.56 9.22
N THR A 113 11.33 -2.92 8.39
CA THR A 113 11.57 -1.48 8.43
C THR A 113 11.03 -0.87 7.15
N PRO A 114 10.97 0.47 7.03
CA PRO A 114 10.62 1.08 5.75
C PRO A 114 11.52 0.58 4.61
N GLU A 115 12.83 0.44 4.89
CA GLU A 115 13.77 -0.09 3.90
C GLU A 115 13.42 -1.52 3.51
N ALA A 116 13.11 -2.38 4.49
CA ALA A 116 12.75 -3.78 4.22
C ALA A 116 11.46 -3.86 3.42
N TYR A 117 10.50 -2.97 3.68
CA TYR A 117 9.27 -2.94 2.90
C TYR A 117 9.54 -2.54 1.46
N ILE A 118 10.39 -1.53 1.24
CA ILE A 118 10.79 -1.13 -0.11
C ILE A 118 11.49 -2.29 -0.83
N ASP A 119 12.39 -2.99 -0.12
CA ASP A 119 13.07 -4.13 -0.70
C ASP A 119 12.08 -5.24 -1.08
N LEU A 120 11.07 -5.48 -0.25
CA LEU A 120 10.03 -6.44 -0.57
C LEU A 120 9.29 -6.04 -1.85
N MET A 121 8.91 -4.78 -1.98
CA MET A 121 8.21 -4.29 -3.17
C MET A 121 9.09 -4.43 -4.41
N GLU A 122 10.38 -4.13 -4.31
CA GLU A 122 11.32 -4.30 -5.41
C GLU A 122 11.45 -5.77 -5.80
N GLN A 123 11.54 -6.68 -4.84
CA GLN A 123 11.60 -8.11 -5.11
C GLN A 123 10.35 -8.60 -5.83
N LEU A 124 9.18 -8.15 -5.41
CA LEU A 124 7.93 -8.51 -6.06
C LEU A 124 7.92 -8.01 -7.51
N SER A 125 8.47 -6.82 -7.74
CA SER A 125 8.60 -6.26 -9.09
C SER A 125 9.52 -7.12 -9.96
N GLU A 126 10.66 -7.54 -9.41
CA GLU A 126 11.65 -8.33 -10.16
C GLU A 126 11.12 -9.71 -10.53
N ASN A 127 10.22 -10.26 -9.72
CA ASN A 127 9.66 -11.58 -9.95
C ASN A 127 8.47 -11.57 -10.90
N LYS A 128 8.14 -10.42 -11.44
CA LYS A 128 7.10 -10.25 -12.45
C LYS A 128 7.71 -10.30 -13.83
#